data_ec957ad737f857dfed98e266b168bf67
#
_entry.id   ec957ad737f857dfed98e266b168bf67
#
_cell.length_a   1.000
_cell.length_b   1.000
_cell.length_c   1.000
_cell.angle_alpha   90.00
_cell.angle_beta   90.00
_cell.angle_gamma   90.00
#
_symmetry.space_group_name_H-M   'P 1'
#
loop_
_entity.id
_entity.type
_entity.pdbx_description
1 polymer ?
#
loop_
_entity_poly.entity_id
_entity_poly.type
_entity_poly.pdbx_seq_one_letter_code
_entity_poly.pdbx_strand_id
1 'polypeptide(L)'
;VGFGSTPGTATPSARRESSAGTRGWAAWLRRAVARVLRSGGPVPKHVAVIMDGNRRFAELRGLGKEKGHEFGAEKLLEVLQWSLALGVECLSVYAFSTDNFKRSSAEVDVLFELAERKLDEMASSRVIHSHNVRIQVLGELHMLPEATRRAAFNAMAHTKAYVSGPVLNVCFAY
;
A
#
# COMPACT_ATOMS: atom_id res chain seq x y z
N VAL A 1 5.35 32.75 58.99
CA VAL A 1 5.36 34.02 58.31
C VAL A 1 5.87 33.83 56.88
N GLY A 2 5.04 34.11 55.86
CA GLY A 2 5.39 34.54 54.52
C GLY A 2 5.74 33.45 53.49
N PHE A 3 4.94 32.98 52.79
CA PHE A 3 4.31 33.10 51.48
C PHE A 3 5.26 33.45 50.33
N GLY A 4 5.30 32.62 49.35
CA GLY A 4 5.83 32.89 48.03
C GLY A 4 5.19 31.95 47.03
N SER A 5 4.03 32.32 46.48
CA SER A 5 3.39 31.66 45.36
C SER A 5 4.11 32.05 44.08
N THR A 6 4.62 31.08 43.32
CA THR A 6 5.12 31.29 41.97
C THR A 6 4.01 30.93 40.97
N PRO A 7 3.75 31.74 39.93
CA PRO A 7 2.75 31.50 38.93
C PRO A 7 3.24 30.44 37.93
N GLY A 8 2.35 29.54 37.59
CA GLY A 8 2.56 28.49 36.60
C GLY A 8 2.90 29.03 35.22
N THR A 9 3.95 28.48 34.63
CA THR A 9 4.29 28.71 33.24
C THR A 9 3.38 27.85 32.36
N ALA A 10 2.51 28.52 31.64
CA ALA A 10 1.72 27.93 30.59
C ALA A 10 2.63 27.43 29.46
N THR A 11 2.62 26.13 29.18
CA THR A 11 3.22 25.55 27.99
C THR A 11 2.50 26.04 26.74
N PRO A 12 3.21 26.52 25.70
CA PRO A 12 2.58 26.89 24.43
C PRO A 12 2.06 25.64 23.74
N SER A 13 0.79 25.63 23.41
CA SER A 13 0.14 24.63 22.56
C SER A 13 0.87 24.60 21.21
N ALA A 14 1.61 23.52 20.96
CA ALA A 14 2.30 23.28 19.69
C ALA A 14 1.27 23.13 18.57
N ARG A 15 1.42 23.99 17.59
CA ARG A 15 0.73 24.11 16.30
C ARG A 15 0.41 22.76 15.67
N ARG A 16 -0.86 22.38 15.68
CA ARG A 16 -1.45 21.42 14.75
C ARG A 16 -2.07 22.17 13.56
N GLU A 17 -1.27 22.92 12.83
CA GLU A 17 -1.74 23.55 11.59
C GLU A 17 -0.64 23.49 10.55
N SER A 18 -0.68 22.49 9.64
CA SER A 18 -0.21 22.59 8.25
C SER A 18 -0.34 21.31 7.42
N SER A 19 -0.94 20.22 7.91
CA SER A 19 -0.95 18.96 7.14
C SER A 19 -2.05 18.86 6.07
N ALA A 20 -3.04 19.75 6.05
CA ALA A 20 -4.13 19.72 5.05
C ALA A 20 -3.73 20.42 3.75
N GLY A 21 -3.01 21.54 3.83
CA GLY A 21 -2.57 22.30 2.65
C GLY A 21 -1.55 21.56 1.79
N THR A 22 -0.58 20.90 2.44
CA THR A 22 0.47 20.14 1.75
C THR A 22 -0.04 18.90 1.02
N ARG A 23 -1.12 18.30 1.47
CA ARG A 23 -1.77 17.16 0.80
C ARG A 23 -2.55 17.57 -0.44
N GLY A 24 -3.14 18.75 -0.45
CA GLY A 24 -3.94 19.28 -1.56
C GLY A 24 -3.10 19.61 -2.80
N TRP A 25 -2.02 20.38 -2.64
CA TRP A 25 -1.16 20.77 -3.76
C TRP A 25 -0.41 19.59 -4.36
N ALA A 26 0.04 18.63 -3.53
CA ALA A 26 0.69 17.43 -4.03
C ALA A 26 -0.26 16.54 -4.86
N ALA A 27 -1.52 16.47 -4.50
CA ALA A 27 -2.53 15.76 -5.29
C ALA A 27 -2.81 16.49 -6.61
N TRP A 28 -2.89 17.82 -6.60
CA TRP A 28 -3.06 18.62 -7.81
C TRP A 28 -1.84 18.46 -8.74
N LEU A 29 -0.62 18.59 -8.20
CA LEU A 29 0.61 18.43 -8.99
C LEU A 29 0.69 17.05 -9.64
N ARG A 30 0.36 15.98 -8.90
CA ARG A 30 0.31 14.61 -9.46
C ARG A 30 -0.67 14.53 -10.64
N ARG A 31 -1.86 15.14 -10.53
CA ARG A 31 -2.85 15.16 -11.61
C ARG A 31 -2.35 15.95 -12.83
N ALA A 32 -1.69 17.08 -12.61
CA ALA A 32 -1.12 17.90 -13.67
C ALA A 32 -0.01 17.15 -14.40
N VAL A 33 0.94 16.56 -13.67
CA VAL A 33 2.03 15.73 -14.24
C VAL A 33 1.45 14.53 -15.00
N ALA A 34 0.49 13.81 -14.42
CA ALA A 34 -0.14 12.68 -15.10
C ALA A 34 -0.83 13.11 -16.42
N ARG A 35 -1.46 14.28 -16.44
CA ARG A 35 -2.08 14.84 -17.65
C ARG A 35 -1.03 15.13 -18.73
N VAL A 36 0.07 15.77 -18.35
CA VAL A 36 1.19 16.06 -19.28
C VAL A 36 1.79 14.77 -19.83
N LEU A 37 2.05 13.78 -18.97
CA LEU A 37 2.61 12.50 -19.41
C LEU A 37 1.67 11.76 -20.36
N ARG A 38 0.36 11.79 -20.12
CA ARG A 38 -0.65 11.18 -21.02
C ARG A 38 -0.77 11.88 -22.35
N SER A 39 -0.51 13.18 -22.42
CA SER A 39 -0.52 13.92 -23.69
C SER A 39 0.79 13.81 -24.49
N GLY A 40 1.87 13.40 -23.84
CA GLY A 40 3.20 13.32 -24.43
C GLY A 40 3.53 12.01 -25.17
N GLY A 41 2.67 11.00 -25.07
CA GLY A 41 2.91 9.72 -25.75
C GLY A 41 2.12 8.54 -25.15
N PRO A 42 2.34 7.32 -25.68
CA PRO A 42 1.64 6.13 -25.19
C PRO A 42 2.04 5.78 -23.75
N VAL A 43 1.04 5.64 -22.88
CA VAL A 43 1.23 5.12 -21.51
C VAL A 43 1.15 3.59 -21.56
N PRO A 44 2.01 2.86 -20.83
CA PRO A 44 1.90 1.41 -20.72
C PRO A 44 0.52 1.01 -20.19
N LYS A 45 -0.10 0.03 -20.83
CA LYS A 45 -1.38 -0.50 -20.36
C LYS A 45 -1.22 -1.40 -19.14
N HIS A 46 -0.10 -2.10 -19.05
CA HIS A 46 0.23 -3.00 -17.96
C HIS A 46 1.61 -2.65 -17.39
N VAL A 47 1.66 -2.47 -16.09
CA VAL A 47 2.89 -2.24 -15.32
C VAL A 47 3.04 -3.36 -14.30
N ALA A 48 4.25 -3.92 -14.20
CA ALA A 48 4.57 -4.88 -13.16
C ALA A 48 5.65 -4.32 -12.22
N VAL A 49 5.50 -4.56 -10.93
CA VAL A 49 6.41 -4.07 -9.89
C VAL A 49 6.84 -5.21 -8.99
N ILE A 50 8.15 -5.35 -8.81
CA ILE A 50 8.73 -6.24 -7.80
C ILE A 50 8.96 -5.42 -6.54
N MET A 51 8.37 -5.83 -5.43
CA MET A 51 8.46 -5.14 -4.14
C MET A 51 9.73 -5.55 -3.39
N ASP A 52 10.88 -5.20 -3.93
CA ASP A 52 12.19 -5.50 -3.33
C ASP A 52 12.75 -4.32 -2.52
N GLY A 53 13.72 -4.62 -1.67
CA GLY A 53 14.48 -3.64 -0.90
C GLY A 53 13.87 -3.26 0.45
N ASN A 54 12.71 -3.78 0.83
CA ASN A 54 12.02 -3.45 2.09
C ASN A 54 12.90 -3.69 3.33
N ARG A 55 13.67 -4.79 3.37
CA ARG A 55 14.58 -5.09 4.48
C ARG A 55 15.75 -4.11 4.54
N ARG A 56 16.40 -3.86 3.38
CA ARG A 56 17.52 -2.90 3.28
C ARG A 56 17.07 -1.48 3.66
N PHE A 57 15.87 -1.09 3.25
CA PHE A 57 15.27 0.19 3.63
C PHE A 57 15.09 0.31 5.16
N ALA A 58 14.59 -0.74 5.80
CA ALA A 58 14.43 -0.77 7.26
C ALA A 58 15.77 -0.68 7.98
N GLU A 59 16.76 -1.46 7.55
CA GLU A 59 18.12 -1.46 8.10
C GLU A 59 18.77 -0.07 8.02
N LEU A 60 18.70 0.59 6.85
CA LEU A 60 19.24 1.95 6.67
C LEU A 60 18.55 3.00 7.54
N ARG A 61 17.35 2.72 8.02
CA ARG A 61 16.57 3.59 8.91
C ARG A 61 16.64 3.20 10.39
N GLY A 62 17.40 2.16 10.72
CA GLY A 62 17.47 1.62 12.08
C GLY A 62 16.13 1.01 12.57
N LEU A 63 15.31 0.53 11.64
CA LEU A 63 13.98 -0.04 11.89
C LEU A 63 14.03 -1.56 11.81
N GLY A 64 13.10 -2.24 12.49
CA GLY A 64 12.90 -3.67 12.33
C GLY A 64 12.42 -4.03 10.91
N LYS A 65 12.73 -5.24 10.44
CA LYS A 65 12.39 -5.73 9.09
C LYS A 65 10.88 -5.66 8.81
N GLU A 66 10.06 -5.90 9.84
CA GLU A 66 8.60 -5.81 9.80
C GLU A 66 8.12 -4.43 9.35
N LYS A 67 8.71 -3.37 9.92
CA LYS A 67 8.41 -1.99 9.52
C LYS A 67 8.74 -1.72 8.05
N GLY A 68 9.81 -2.30 7.53
CA GLY A 68 10.14 -2.21 6.12
C GLY A 68 9.03 -2.78 5.22
N HIS A 69 8.48 -3.92 5.59
CA HIS A 69 7.38 -4.55 4.85
C HIS A 69 6.08 -3.73 4.95
N GLU A 70 5.77 -3.15 6.11
CA GLU A 70 4.63 -2.23 6.27
C GLU A 70 4.75 -1.02 5.34
N PHE A 71 5.92 -0.34 5.33
CA PHE A 71 6.17 0.79 4.43
C PHE A 71 6.06 0.40 2.95
N GLY A 72 6.53 -0.81 2.60
CA GLY A 72 6.37 -1.34 1.24
C GLY A 72 4.90 -1.50 0.86
N ALA A 73 4.08 -2.06 1.74
CA ALA A 73 2.65 -2.25 1.51
C ALA A 73 1.88 -0.91 1.42
N GLU A 74 2.23 0.09 2.23
CA GLU A 74 1.69 1.44 2.11
C GLU A 74 2.05 2.08 0.76
N LYS A 75 3.31 1.89 0.33
CA LYS A 75 3.79 2.40 -0.95
C LYS A 75 3.07 1.77 -2.14
N LEU A 76 2.63 0.53 -2.02
CA LEU A 76 1.81 -0.12 -3.05
C LEU A 76 0.53 0.67 -3.36
N LEU A 77 -0.17 1.16 -2.34
CA LEU A 77 -1.39 1.96 -2.56
C LEU A 77 -1.09 3.29 -3.26
N GLU A 78 0.06 3.91 -2.97
CA GLU A 78 0.49 5.11 -3.71
C GLU A 78 0.81 4.79 -5.17
N VAL A 79 1.54 3.69 -5.44
CA VAL A 79 1.85 3.24 -6.81
C VAL A 79 0.58 2.93 -7.58
N LEU A 80 -0.40 2.29 -6.95
CA LEU A 80 -1.72 2.06 -7.55
C LEU A 80 -2.40 3.39 -7.94
N GLN A 81 -2.41 4.38 -7.02
CA GLN A 81 -2.98 5.69 -7.31
C GLN A 81 -2.27 6.40 -8.48
N TRP A 82 -0.94 6.29 -8.58
CA TRP A 82 -0.19 6.85 -9.70
C TRP A 82 -0.52 6.14 -11.01
N SER A 83 -0.59 4.81 -10.97
CA SER A 83 -0.96 3.98 -12.13
C SER A 83 -2.36 4.35 -12.64
N LEU A 84 -3.34 4.48 -11.75
CA LEU A 84 -4.69 4.92 -12.08
C LEU A 84 -4.72 6.34 -12.68
N ALA A 85 -3.97 7.28 -12.10
CA ALA A 85 -3.87 8.65 -12.61
C ALA A 85 -3.25 8.71 -14.00
N LEU A 86 -2.29 7.84 -14.30
CA LEU A 86 -1.67 7.71 -15.62
C LEU A 86 -2.55 6.98 -16.64
N GLY A 87 -3.58 6.27 -16.21
CA GLY A 87 -4.46 5.49 -17.09
C GLY A 87 -3.91 4.09 -17.40
N VAL A 88 -3.08 3.55 -16.51
CA VAL A 88 -2.64 2.15 -16.55
C VAL A 88 -3.86 1.25 -16.30
N GLU A 89 -4.05 0.27 -17.16
CA GLU A 89 -5.21 -0.63 -17.12
C GLU A 89 -4.96 -1.85 -16.20
N CYS A 90 -3.70 -2.23 -16.02
CA CYS A 90 -3.32 -3.38 -15.19
C CYS A 90 -2.05 -3.07 -14.40
N LEU A 91 -2.09 -3.27 -13.09
CA LEU A 91 -0.91 -3.24 -12.22
C LEU A 91 -0.70 -4.63 -11.62
N SER A 92 0.45 -5.25 -11.89
CA SER A 92 0.86 -6.50 -11.24
C SER A 92 1.93 -6.24 -10.21
N VAL A 93 1.76 -6.79 -9.02
CA VAL A 93 2.70 -6.63 -7.90
C VAL A 93 3.18 -7.99 -7.45
N TYR A 94 4.49 -8.18 -7.49
CA TYR A 94 5.14 -9.38 -6.98
C TYR A 94 5.34 -9.23 -5.46
N ALA A 95 4.41 -9.79 -4.68
CA ALA A 95 4.36 -9.58 -3.24
C ALA A 95 5.12 -10.66 -2.45
N PHE A 96 5.00 -11.94 -2.86
CA PHE A 96 5.61 -13.06 -2.16
C PHE A 96 5.93 -14.19 -3.14
N SER A 97 7.21 -14.61 -3.22
CA SER A 97 7.64 -15.71 -4.08
C SER A 97 7.63 -17.05 -3.35
N THR A 98 7.61 -18.15 -4.13
CA THR A 98 7.82 -19.49 -3.58
C THR A 98 9.17 -19.62 -2.85
N ASP A 99 10.21 -18.91 -3.30
CA ASP A 99 11.50 -18.88 -2.60
C ASP A 99 11.45 -18.19 -1.23
N ASN A 100 10.46 -17.35 -0.97
CA ASN A 100 10.31 -16.69 0.33
C ASN A 100 9.93 -17.65 1.45
N PHE A 101 9.38 -18.82 1.14
CA PHE A 101 9.16 -19.88 2.13
C PHE A 101 10.45 -20.43 2.75
N LYS A 102 11.60 -20.20 2.13
CA LYS A 102 12.92 -20.58 2.66
C LYS A 102 13.40 -19.65 3.80
N ARG A 103 12.69 -18.56 4.07
CA ARG A 103 12.98 -17.65 5.19
C ARG A 103 12.61 -18.30 6.53
N SER A 104 12.98 -17.67 7.64
CA SER A 104 12.57 -18.15 8.96
C SER A 104 11.04 -18.15 9.08
N SER A 105 10.46 -19.13 9.78
CA SER A 105 9.02 -19.21 9.99
C SER A 105 8.46 -17.92 10.56
N ALA A 106 9.12 -17.34 11.56
CA ALA A 106 8.69 -16.08 12.16
C ALA A 106 8.60 -14.92 11.14
N GLU A 107 9.55 -14.81 10.18
CA GLU A 107 9.47 -13.79 9.12
C GLU A 107 8.32 -14.08 8.17
N VAL A 108 8.10 -15.35 7.82
CA VAL A 108 7.02 -15.76 6.93
C VAL A 108 5.66 -15.51 7.56
N ASP A 109 5.48 -15.83 8.83
CA ASP A 109 4.23 -15.61 9.57
C ASP A 109 3.86 -14.11 9.61
N VAL A 110 4.82 -13.24 9.93
CA VAL A 110 4.63 -11.77 9.90
C VAL A 110 4.24 -11.26 8.52
N LEU A 111 4.81 -11.84 7.45
CA LEU A 111 4.45 -11.46 6.08
C LEU A 111 3.02 -11.88 5.73
N PHE A 112 2.56 -13.03 6.18
CA PHE A 112 1.20 -13.49 5.95
C PHE A 112 0.19 -12.67 6.76
N GLU A 113 0.47 -12.36 8.04
CA GLU A 113 -0.38 -11.47 8.84
C GLU A 113 -0.50 -10.07 8.20
N LEU A 114 0.62 -9.54 7.68
CA LEU A 114 0.60 -8.28 6.94
C LEU A 114 -0.24 -8.38 5.68
N ALA A 115 -0.11 -9.48 4.93
CA ALA A 115 -0.86 -9.71 3.71
C ALA A 115 -2.38 -9.79 3.98
N GLU A 116 -2.81 -10.51 5.01
CA GLU A 116 -4.21 -10.62 5.43
C GLU A 116 -4.79 -9.23 5.70
N ARG A 117 -4.14 -8.49 6.58
CA ARG A 117 -4.56 -7.13 6.94
C ARG A 117 -4.63 -6.21 5.71
N LYS A 118 -3.64 -6.28 4.82
CA LYS A 118 -3.60 -5.41 3.64
C LYS A 118 -4.60 -5.81 2.57
N LEU A 119 -4.90 -7.08 2.40
CA LEU A 119 -5.96 -7.55 1.49
C LEU A 119 -7.34 -7.10 1.99
N ASP A 120 -7.62 -7.18 3.29
CA ASP A 120 -8.87 -6.70 3.87
C ASP A 120 -9.00 -5.17 3.79
N GLU A 121 -7.92 -4.43 4.08
CA GLU A 121 -7.87 -2.98 3.90
C GLU A 121 -8.12 -2.57 2.43
N MET A 122 -7.54 -3.29 1.48
CA MET A 122 -7.77 -3.05 0.05
C MET A 122 -9.20 -3.35 -0.37
N ALA A 123 -9.77 -4.46 0.11
CA ALA A 123 -11.14 -4.85 -0.19
C ALA A 123 -12.17 -3.79 0.21
N SER A 124 -11.88 -3.02 1.27
CA SER A 124 -12.72 -1.90 1.75
C SER A 124 -12.23 -0.51 1.33
N SER A 125 -11.13 -0.44 0.57
CA SER A 125 -10.47 0.83 0.22
C SER A 125 -11.34 1.71 -0.68
N ARG A 126 -11.48 2.99 -0.30
CA ARG A 126 -12.15 3.98 -1.14
C ARG A 126 -11.52 4.12 -2.53
N VAL A 127 -10.21 3.95 -2.65
CA VAL A 127 -9.50 4.01 -3.94
C VAL A 127 -9.93 2.87 -4.85
N ILE A 128 -10.02 1.66 -4.32
CA ILE A 128 -10.47 0.47 -5.05
C ILE A 128 -11.89 0.68 -5.59
N HIS A 129 -12.81 1.09 -4.72
CA HIS A 129 -14.22 1.22 -5.10
C HIS A 129 -14.49 2.42 -6.02
N SER A 130 -13.87 3.59 -5.77
CA SER A 130 -14.10 4.78 -6.59
C SER A 130 -13.56 4.69 -8.02
N HIS A 131 -12.60 3.79 -8.25
CA HIS A 131 -12.04 3.54 -9.58
C HIS A 131 -12.46 2.19 -10.17
N ASN A 132 -13.36 1.46 -9.50
CA ASN A 132 -13.79 0.11 -9.89
C ASN A 132 -12.62 -0.84 -10.15
N VAL A 133 -11.59 -0.80 -9.28
CA VAL A 133 -10.41 -1.65 -9.42
C VAL A 133 -10.76 -3.08 -9.07
N ARG A 134 -10.54 -4.01 -9.99
CA ARG A 134 -10.69 -5.44 -9.77
C ARG A 134 -9.41 -6.00 -9.16
N ILE A 135 -9.51 -6.57 -7.97
CA ILE A 135 -8.39 -7.27 -7.32
C ILE A 135 -8.37 -8.72 -7.80
N GLN A 136 -7.19 -9.20 -8.17
CA GLN A 136 -6.91 -10.61 -8.41
C GLN A 136 -5.67 -11.03 -7.61
N VAL A 137 -5.76 -12.16 -6.93
CA VAL A 137 -4.62 -12.76 -6.24
C VAL A 137 -4.21 -13.98 -7.04
N LEU A 138 -2.96 -13.99 -7.50
CA LEU A 138 -2.43 -14.97 -8.43
C LEU A 138 -1.30 -15.78 -7.79
N GLY A 139 -1.18 -17.06 -8.10
CA GLY A 139 -0.12 -17.95 -7.66
C GLY A 139 -0.66 -19.23 -7.02
N GLU A 140 0.21 -19.95 -6.33
CA GLU A 140 -0.12 -21.24 -5.69
C GLU A 140 -0.85 -21.01 -4.34
N LEU A 141 -2.10 -20.53 -4.42
CA LEU A 141 -2.87 -20.11 -3.25
C LEU A 141 -3.10 -21.25 -2.24
N HIS A 142 -2.99 -22.51 -2.67
CA HIS A 142 -3.10 -23.66 -1.77
C HIS A 142 -1.92 -23.76 -0.78
N MET A 143 -0.77 -23.13 -1.09
CA MET A 143 0.39 -23.07 -0.20
C MET A 143 0.25 -22.02 0.91
N LEU A 144 -0.74 -21.12 0.80
CA LEU A 144 -0.96 -20.07 1.78
C LEU A 144 -1.68 -20.60 3.03
N PRO A 145 -1.41 -20.04 4.21
CA PRO A 145 -2.23 -20.28 5.40
C PRO A 145 -3.71 -20.03 5.11
N GLU A 146 -4.59 -20.73 5.80
CA GLU A 146 -6.03 -20.64 5.54
C GLU A 146 -6.56 -19.21 5.71
N ALA A 147 -6.09 -18.48 6.73
CA ALA A 147 -6.50 -17.11 6.98
C ALA A 147 -6.12 -16.18 5.82
N THR A 148 -4.87 -16.27 5.35
CA THR A 148 -4.37 -15.48 4.21
C THR A 148 -5.13 -15.83 2.93
N ARG A 149 -5.36 -17.12 2.69
CA ARG A 149 -6.14 -17.61 1.54
C ARG A 149 -7.56 -17.07 1.57
N ARG A 150 -8.21 -17.08 2.73
CA ARG A 150 -9.56 -16.52 2.92
C ARG A 150 -9.59 -15.02 2.66
N ALA A 151 -8.63 -14.25 3.17
CA ALA A 151 -8.50 -12.82 2.88
C ALA A 151 -8.34 -12.54 1.38
N ALA A 152 -7.55 -13.37 0.68
CA ALA A 152 -7.39 -13.28 -0.77
C ALA A 152 -8.72 -13.50 -1.51
N PHE A 153 -9.44 -14.57 -1.19
CA PHE A 153 -10.74 -14.84 -1.81
C PHE A 153 -11.79 -13.76 -1.49
N ASN A 154 -11.79 -13.23 -0.27
CA ASN A 154 -12.67 -12.14 0.12
C ASN A 154 -12.39 -10.87 -0.71
N ALA A 155 -11.13 -10.46 -0.84
CA ALA A 155 -10.75 -9.29 -1.63
C ALA A 155 -11.16 -9.44 -3.11
N MET A 156 -10.94 -10.62 -3.69
CA MET A 156 -11.40 -10.94 -5.06
C MET A 156 -12.93 -10.90 -5.18
N ALA A 157 -13.65 -11.47 -4.22
CA ALA A 157 -15.11 -11.53 -4.23
C ALA A 157 -15.74 -10.12 -4.14
N HIS A 158 -15.22 -9.25 -3.25
CA HIS A 158 -15.71 -7.88 -3.10
C HIS A 158 -15.56 -7.02 -4.36
N THR A 159 -14.58 -7.33 -5.19
CA THR A 159 -14.28 -6.56 -6.41
C THR A 159 -14.67 -7.29 -7.71
N LYS A 160 -15.29 -8.47 -7.59
CA LYS A 160 -15.66 -9.32 -8.74
C LYS A 160 -16.54 -8.62 -9.78
N ALA A 161 -17.40 -7.73 -9.32
CA ALA A 161 -18.32 -6.99 -10.20
C ALA A 161 -17.62 -5.92 -11.07
N TYR A 162 -16.38 -5.57 -10.78
CA TYR A 162 -15.65 -4.51 -11.51
C TYR A 162 -14.96 -5.06 -12.77
N VAL A 163 -15.76 -5.60 -13.69
CA VAL A 163 -15.28 -6.30 -14.90
C VAL A 163 -14.63 -5.39 -15.94
N SER A 164 -15.01 -4.12 -15.98
CA SER A 164 -14.51 -3.13 -16.96
C SER A 164 -13.50 -2.15 -16.34
N GLY A 165 -13.19 -2.30 -15.08
CA GLY A 165 -12.23 -1.44 -14.38
C GLY A 165 -10.79 -1.89 -14.52
N PRO A 166 -9.84 -1.07 -14.03
CA PRO A 166 -8.44 -1.46 -13.93
C PRO A 166 -8.25 -2.71 -13.06
N VAL A 167 -7.22 -3.49 -13.36
CA VAL A 167 -6.93 -4.72 -12.62
C VAL A 167 -5.70 -4.52 -11.74
N LEU A 168 -5.80 -4.91 -10.48
CA LEU A 168 -4.67 -5.07 -9.56
C LEU A 168 -4.41 -6.57 -9.34
N ASN A 169 -3.33 -7.08 -9.92
CA ASN A 169 -2.84 -8.42 -9.66
C ASN A 169 -1.87 -8.41 -8.48
N VAL A 170 -2.13 -9.20 -7.46
CA VAL A 170 -1.23 -9.42 -6.34
C VAL A 170 -0.70 -10.84 -6.43
N CYS A 171 0.59 -11.01 -6.76
CA CYS A 171 1.20 -12.32 -6.97
C CYS A 171 1.74 -12.85 -5.62
N PHE A 172 1.16 -13.96 -5.16
CA PHE A 172 1.51 -14.65 -3.93
C PHE A 172 1.86 -16.11 -4.19
N ALA A 173 2.96 -16.58 -3.60
CA ALA A 173 3.48 -17.93 -3.86
C ALA A 173 3.60 -18.21 -5.37
N TYR A 174 4.24 -17.29 -6.07
CA TYR A 174 4.34 -17.26 -7.53
C TYR A 174 5.77 -17.55 -7.96
#